data_53921dab76f0b47ea727f6300ef47332
#
_entry.id   53921dab76f0b47ea727f6300ef47332
#
_cell.length_a   1.000
_cell.length_b   1.000
_cell.length_c   1.000
_cell.angle_alpha   90.00
_cell.angle_beta   90.00
_cell.angle_gamma   90.00
#
_symmetry.space_group_name_H-M   'P 1'
#
loop_
_entity.id
_entity.type
_entity.pdbx_description
1 polymer ?
#
loop_
_entity_poly.entity_id
_entity_poly.type
_entity_poly.pdbx_seq_one_letter_code
_entity_poly.pdbx_strand_id
1 'polypeptide(L)'
;MAYTAATVQLLSETGELVSSALSEPYLPIIEKLSDEQLREFHRQMVVFRAIDVEAANLQRQGQLALWIPSLGQEAAQVGSGFAAKPQDHIFPAYREHVVGRIRGVDTIKIIEILRGLSHGGWDPAEHGNFHLYTLVIGSQTLHATGYAMGITLDGRAATGDPDKDEAVIVYFGDGASSQGDVSEALVFAASFQTPEVFFL
;
A
#
# COMPACT_ATOMS: atom_id res chain seq x y z
N MET A 1 22.97 -18.86 12.66
CA MET A 1 23.04 -18.87 11.18
C MET A 1 22.15 -17.74 10.69
N ALA A 2 22.70 -16.72 10.08
CA ALA A 2 21.89 -15.69 9.42
C ALA A 2 21.25 -16.33 8.19
N TYR A 3 19.92 -16.36 8.15
CA TYR A 3 19.16 -16.80 7.00
C TYR A 3 19.29 -15.67 5.95
N THR A 4 20.22 -15.77 5.05
CA THR A 4 20.26 -14.90 3.87
C THR A 4 19.24 -15.44 2.90
N ALA A 5 18.00 -14.97 3.02
CA ALA A 5 17.00 -15.20 1.98
C ALA A 5 17.55 -14.63 0.66
N ALA A 6 17.48 -15.41 -0.41
CA ALA A 6 17.88 -14.95 -1.71
C ALA A 6 16.94 -13.80 -2.13
N THR A 7 17.53 -12.64 -2.45
CA THR A 7 16.76 -11.43 -2.79
C THR A 7 16.42 -11.43 -4.27
N VAL A 8 15.15 -11.20 -4.60
CA VAL A 8 14.73 -10.89 -5.97
C VAL A 8 15.22 -9.49 -6.30
N GLN A 9 16.08 -9.38 -7.30
CA GLN A 9 16.59 -8.09 -7.78
C GLN A 9 16.28 -7.98 -9.28
N LEU A 10 15.59 -6.92 -9.66
CA LEU A 10 15.21 -6.65 -11.06
C LEU A 10 16.04 -5.54 -11.69
N LEU A 11 16.58 -4.62 -10.88
CA LEU A 11 17.45 -3.54 -11.32
C LEU A 11 18.77 -3.59 -10.57
N SER A 12 19.87 -3.37 -11.30
CA SER A 12 21.19 -3.13 -10.73
C SER A 12 21.28 -1.72 -10.16
N GLU A 13 22.36 -1.41 -9.43
CA GLU A 13 22.66 -0.06 -8.95
C GLU A 13 22.89 0.93 -10.10
N THR A 14 23.22 0.44 -11.29
CA THR A 14 23.43 1.22 -12.52
C THR A 14 22.15 1.36 -13.35
N GLY A 15 21.03 0.77 -12.92
CA GLY A 15 19.73 0.82 -13.62
C GLY A 15 19.58 -0.20 -14.74
N GLU A 16 20.47 -1.19 -14.83
CA GLU A 16 20.39 -2.26 -15.80
C GLU A 16 19.47 -3.38 -15.30
N LEU A 17 18.74 -4.02 -16.22
CA LEU A 17 17.88 -5.15 -15.88
C LEU A 17 18.73 -6.36 -15.45
N VAL A 18 18.43 -6.92 -14.28
CA VAL A 18 19.09 -8.10 -13.76
C VAL A 18 18.30 -9.35 -14.10
N SER A 19 18.91 -10.27 -14.87
CA SER A 19 18.35 -11.58 -15.15
C SER A 19 19.00 -12.64 -14.25
N SER A 20 18.16 -13.32 -13.48
CA SER A 20 18.56 -14.42 -12.59
C SER A 20 17.38 -15.40 -12.46
N ALA A 21 17.64 -16.61 -11.96
CA ALA A 21 16.55 -17.58 -11.70
C ALA A 21 15.46 -17.05 -10.78
N LEU A 22 15.77 -16.05 -9.92
CA LEU A 22 14.80 -15.43 -9.01
C LEU A 22 14.03 -14.29 -9.68
N SER A 23 14.63 -13.56 -10.61
CA SER A 23 13.99 -12.44 -11.31
C SER A 23 13.22 -12.89 -12.56
N GLU A 24 13.60 -14.02 -13.16
CA GLU A 24 13.00 -14.54 -14.39
C GLU A 24 11.46 -14.61 -14.40
N PRO A 25 10.77 -15.05 -13.33
CA PRO A 25 9.31 -15.08 -13.29
C PRO A 25 8.64 -13.70 -13.40
N TYR A 26 9.37 -12.63 -13.09
CA TYR A 26 8.86 -11.25 -13.07
C TYR A 26 9.19 -10.47 -14.34
N LEU A 27 10.14 -10.93 -15.16
CA LEU A 27 10.53 -10.25 -16.40
C LEU A 27 9.36 -10.00 -17.34
N PRO A 28 8.41 -10.95 -17.56
CA PRO A 28 7.25 -10.69 -18.42
C PRO A 28 6.30 -9.60 -17.91
N ILE A 29 6.35 -9.27 -16.62
CA ILE A 29 5.57 -8.16 -16.05
C ILE A 29 6.25 -6.85 -16.41
N ILE A 30 7.58 -6.80 -16.30
CA ILE A 30 8.38 -5.60 -16.63
C ILE A 30 8.27 -5.27 -18.12
N GLU A 31 8.34 -6.27 -18.99
CA GLU A 31 8.24 -6.10 -20.43
C GLU A 31 6.91 -5.48 -20.90
N LYS A 32 5.86 -5.59 -20.08
CA LYS A 32 4.56 -4.98 -20.34
C LYS A 32 4.48 -3.51 -19.90
N LEU A 33 5.43 -3.04 -19.09
CA LEU A 33 5.47 -1.65 -18.65
C LEU A 33 6.00 -0.75 -19.76
N SER A 34 5.25 0.29 -20.07
CA SER A 34 5.73 1.33 -20.99
C SER A 34 6.75 2.24 -20.32
N ASP A 35 7.59 2.88 -21.13
CA ASP A 35 8.49 3.91 -20.67
C ASP A 35 7.77 5.05 -19.91
N GLU A 36 6.55 5.36 -20.30
CA GLU A 36 5.72 6.39 -19.67
C GLU A 36 5.31 5.94 -18.25
N GLN A 37 4.91 4.68 -18.08
CA GLN A 37 4.61 4.12 -16.75
C GLN A 37 5.85 4.13 -15.85
N LEU A 38 7.01 3.75 -16.37
CA LEU A 38 8.26 3.76 -15.61
C LEU A 38 8.67 5.19 -15.19
N ARG A 39 8.50 6.18 -16.08
CA ARG A 39 8.71 7.61 -15.76
C ARG A 39 7.72 8.09 -14.70
N GLU A 40 6.47 7.66 -14.77
CA GLU A 40 5.46 8.01 -13.77
C GLU A 40 5.80 7.39 -12.40
N PHE A 41 6.23 6.13 -12.34
CA PHE A 41 6.67 5.52 -11.10
C PHE A 41 7.83 6.30 -10.48
N HIS A 42 8.84 6.63 -11.27
CA HIS A 42 9.96 7.44 -10.82
C HIS A 42 9.51 8.84 -10.36
N ARG A 43 8.62 9.50 -11.11
CA ARG A 43 8.06 10.79 -10.75
C ARG A 43 7.35 10.76 -9.41
N GLN A 44 6.53 9.75 -9.14
CA GLN A 44 5.82 9.60 -7.87
C GLN A 44 6.80 9.42 -6.71
N MET A 45 7.83 8.61 -6.88
CA MET A 45 8.88 8.42 -5.85
C MET A 45 9.60 9.74 -5.53
N VAL A 46 10.01 10.50 -6.56
CA VAL A 46 10.73 11.78 -6.38
C VAL A 46 9.85 12.84 -5.72
N VAL A 47 8.63 13.00 -6.21
CA VAL A 47 7.68 13.99 -5.67
C VAL A 47 7.38 13.67 -4.21
N PHE A 48 7.14 12.39 -3.91
CA PHE A 48 6.80 12.04 -2.54
C PHE A 48 7.99 12.14 -1.59
N ARG A 49 9.19 11.83 -2.04
CA ARG A 49 10.42 12.07 -1.28
C ARG A 49 10.54 13.54 -0.86
N ALA A 50 10.23 14.49 -1.77
CA ALA A 50 10.25 15.91 -1.45
C ALA A 50 9.16 16.29 -0.44
N ILE A 51 7.95 15.76 -0.58
CA ILE A 51 6.84 15.95 0.38
C ILE A 51 7.23 15.41 1.76
N ASP A 52 7.80 14.22 1.83
CA ASP A 52 8.18 13.55 3.08
C ASP A 52 9.24 14.37 3.86
N VAL A 53 10.24 14.88 3.14
CA VAL A 53 11.28 15.75 3.73
C VAL A 53 10.66 17.04 4.27
N GLU A 54 9.78 17.69 3.50
CA GLU A 54 9.14 18.93 3.91
C GLU A 54 8.18 18.72 5.09
N ALA A 55 7.38 17.66 5.09
CA ALA A 55 6.51 17.32 6.20
C ALA A 55 7.29 17.04 7.49
N ALA A 56 8.44 16.37 7.40
CA ALA A 56 9.34 16.18 8.53
C ALA A 56 9.90 17.52 9.05
N ASN A 57 10.19 18.48 8.16
CA ASN A 57 10.61 19.82 8.56
C ASN A 57 9.48 20.59 9.25
N LEU A 58 8.26 20.50 8.75
CA LEU A 58 7.07 21.08 9.39
C LEU A 58 6.81 20.51 10.78
N GLN A 59 7.03 19.20 10.94
CA GLN A 59 6.94 18.56 12.26
C GLN A 59 8.00 19.10 13.23
N ARG A 60 9.27 19.23 12.79
CA ARG A 60 10.34 19.79 13.63
C ARG A 60 10.10 21.25 14.03
N GLN A 61 9.37 21.99 13.20
CA GLN A 61 8.96 23.37 13.47
C GLN A 61 7.71 23.46 14.34
N GLY A 62 7.10 22.36 14.72
CA GLY A 62 5.84 22.33 15.48
C GLY A 62 4.59 22.72 14.69
N GLN A 63 4.70 22.83 13.36
CA GLN A 63 3.58 23.13 12.48
C GLN A 63 2.73 21.90 12.16
N LEU A 64 3.31 20.72 12.27
CA LEU A 64 2.66 19.44 12.09
C LEU A 64 2.80 18.62 13.37
N ALA A 65 1.69 18.17 13.93
CA ALA A 65 1.70 17.46 15.23
C ALA A 65 2.36 16.08 15.11
N LEU A 66 2.10 15.39 14.01
CA LEU A 66 2.65 14.08 13.75
C LEU A 66 2.99 13.95 12.25
N TRP A 67 4.12 13.35 11.97
CA TRP A 67 4.47 12.86 10.64
C TRP A 67 5.19 11.52 10.76
N ILE A 68 4.76 10.55 9.98
CA ILE A 68 5.36 9.23 9.92
C ILE A 68 6.06 9.11 8.56
N PRO A 69 7.39 9.24 8.50
CA PRO A 69 8.10 9.25 7.23
C PRO A 69 7.97 7.92 6.48
N SER A 70 7.83 8.00 5.16
CA SER A 70 7.87 6.86 4.24
C SER A 70 9.24 6.71 3.56
N LEU A 71 10.23 7.46 4.02
CA LEU A 71 11.57 7.49 3.45
C LEU A 71 12.16 6.09 3.32
N GLY A 72 12.51 5.70 2.10
CA GLY A 72 13.01 4.36 1.77
C GLY A 72 11.95 3.35 1.36
N GLN A 73 10.66 3.68 1.50
CA GLN A 73 9.55 2.82 1.10
C GLN A 73 8.86 3.26 -0.20
N GLU A 74 9.34 4.30 -0.85
CA GLU A 74 8.68 4.90 -2.01
C GLU A 74 8.45 3.89 -3.13
N ALA A 75 9.44 3.07 -3.44
CA ALA A 75 9.32 2.07 -4.51
C ALA A 75 8.30 0.97 -4.18
N ALA A 76 8.27 0.51 -2.93
CA ALA A 76 7.29 -0.49 -2.46
C ALA A 76 5.87 0.05 -2.56
N GLN A 77 5.64 1.29 -2.10
CA GLN A 77 4.33 1.93 -2.13
C GLN A 77 3.90 2.30 -3.56
N VAL A 78 4.82 2.78 -4.40
CA VAL A 78 4.52 3.07 -5.81
C VAL A 78 4.17 1.78 -6.54
N GLY A 79 4.99 0.75 -6.41
CA GLY A 79 4.75 -0.53 -7.08
C GLY A 79 3.41 -1.18 -6.68
N SER A 80 3.13 -1.28 -5.39
CA SER A 80 1.88 -1.86 -4.90
C SER A 80 0.66 -0.99 -5.23
N GLY A 81 0.80 0.35 -5.15
CA GLY A 81 -0.29 1.28 -5.47
C GLY A 81 -0.71 1.23 -6.93
N PHE A 82 0.24 1.08 -7.86
CA PHE A 82 -0.06 0.91 -9.29
C PHE A 82 -0.44 -0.51 -9.69
N ALA A 83 -0.10 -1.52 -8.89
CA ALA A 83 -0.54 -2.89 -9.12
C ALA A 83 -2.01 -3.12 -8.78
N ALA A 84 -2.55 -2.35 -7.85
CA ALA A 84 -3.95 -2.41 -7.46
C ALA A 84 -4.85 -1.87 -8.58
N LYS A 85 -5.91 -2.61 -8.90
CA LYS A 85 -6.93 -2.18 -9.87
C LYS A 85 -7.83 -1.09 -9.30
N PRO A 86 -8.54 -0.32 -10.15
CA PRO A 86 -9.44 0.75 -9.68
C PRO A 86 -10.52 0.27 -8.70
N GLN A 87 -11.04 -0.95 -8.88
CA GLN A 87 -12.07 -1.55 -8.04
C GLN A 87 -11.54 -2.11 -6.72
N ASP A 88 -10.23 -2.34 -6.59
CA ASP A 88 -9.65 -2.90 -5.38
C ASP A 88 -9.69 -1.91 -4.21
N HIS A 89 -9.81 -2.45 -3.00
CA HIS A 89 -9.87 -1.70 -1.76
C HIS A 89 -8.54 -1.72 -1.02
N ILE A 90 -8.10 -0.56 -0.58
CA ILE A 90 -6.82 -0.38 0.11
C ILE A 90 -7.07 -0.03 1.57
N PHE A 91 -6.57 -0.86 2.47
CA PHE A 91 -6.59 -0.62 3.91
C PHE A 91 -5.18 -0.27 4.40
N PRO A 92 -4.85 1.02 4.50
CA PRO A 92 -3.54 1.46 4.95
C PRO A 92 -3.38 1.32 6.45
N ALA A 93 -2.14 1.27 6.92
CA ALA A 93 -1.82 1.57 8.30
C ALA A 93 -1.83 3.10 8.51
N TYR A 94 -0.68 3.71 8.63
CA TYR A 94 -0.54 5.17 8.82
C TYR A 94 0.63 5.76 8.00
N ARG A 95 1.25 4.96 7.15
CA ARG A 95 2.47 5.33 6.41
C ARG A 95 2.29 5.31 4.89
N GLU A 96 1.20 4.76 4.39
CA GLU A 96 0.98 4.51 2.97
C GLU A 96 0.53 5.77 2.23
N HIS A 97 1.24 6.88 2.47
CA HIS A 97 0.94 8.20 1.91
C HIS A 97 1.06 8.22 0.39
N VAL A 98 2.04 7.50 -0.17
CA VAL A 98 2.25 7.41 -1.63
C VAL A 98 1.09 6.66 -2.27
N VAL A 99 0.66 5.56 -1.67
CA VAL A 99 -0.49 4.78 -2.14
C VAL A 99 -1.76 5.64 -2.12
N GLY A 100 -2.00 6.36 -1.02
CA GLY A 100 -3.13 7.29 -0.91
C GLY A 100 -3.13 8.33 -2.03
N ARG A 101 -1.97 8.92 -2.32
CA ARG A 101 -1.82 9.88 -3.42
C ARG A 101 -2.10 9.26 -4.79
N ILE A 102 -1.61 8.05 -5.06
CA ILE A 102 -1.87 7.30 -6.30
C ILE A 102 -3.37 7.02 -6.44
N ARG A 103 -4.05 6.75 -5.34
CA ARG A 103 -5.49 6.49 -5.28
C ARG A 103 -6.34 7.79 -5.29
N GLY A 104 -5.72 8.96 -5.42
CA GLY A 104 -6.41 10.23 -5.59
C GLY A 104 -6.68 11.01 -4.29
N VAL A 105 -6.11 10.58 -3.17
CA VAL A 105 -6.17 11.39 -1.94
C VAL A 105 -5.25 12.59 -2.07
N ASP A 106 -5.78 13.79 -1.89
CA ASP A 106 -4.96 14.99 -1.84
C ASP A 106 -4.00 14.90 -0.64
N THR A 107 -2.72 15.16 -0.89
CA THR A 107 -1.69 15.19 0.15
C THR A 107 -2.03 16.18 1.27
N ILE A 108 -2.72 17.28 0.94
CA ILE A 108 -3.18 18.26 1.95
C ILE A 108 -4.16 17.62 2.94
N LYS A 109 -5.08 16.77 2.48
CA LYS A 109 -6.01 16.04 3.38
C LYS A 109 -5.26 15.14 4.36
N ILE A 110 -4.18 14.48 3.90
CA ILE A 110 -3.33 13.65 4.76
C ILE A 110 -2.66 14.53 5.83
N ILE A 111 -2.11 15.68 5.42
CA ILE A 111 -1.47 16.63 6.33
C ILE A 111 -2.48 17.20 7.35
N GLU A 112 -3.69 17.51 6.92
CA GLU A 112 -4.76 18.02 7.80
C GLU A 112 -5.13 17.04 8.91
N ILE A 113 -5.22 15.73 8.60
CA ILE A 113 -5.45 14.68 9.60
C ILE A 113 -4.28 14.64 10.59
N LEU A 114 -3.06 14.57 10.09
CA LEU A 114 -1.85 14.44 10.92
C LEU A 114 -1.52 15.74 11.68
N ARG A 115 -2.11 16.85 11.29
CA ARG A 115 -2.10 18.12 12.02
C ARG A 115 -3.21 18.23 13.07
N GLY A 116 -4.21 17.34 13.01
CA GLY A 116 -5.37 17.37 13.90
C GLY A 116 -6.44 18.41 13.51
N LEU A 117 -6.44 18.86 12.25
CA LEU A 117 -7.42 19.81 11.72
C LEU A 117 -8.68 19.12 11.18
N SER A 118 -8.57 17.85 10.80
CA SER A 118 -9.67 17.04 10.30
C SER A 118 -9.77 15.75 11.10
N HIS A 119 -10.98 15.35 11.46
CA HIS A 119 -11.27 14.07 12.12
C HIS A 119 -11.94 13.05 11.18
N GLY A 120 -12.52 13.52 10.07
CA GLY A 120 -13.29 12.69 9.16
C GLY A 120 -12.47 12.06 8.02
N GLY A 121 -11.28 12.59 7.77
CA GLY A 121 -10.45 12.13 6.64
C GLY A 121 -11.10 12.40 5.28
N TRP A 122 -11.40 11.34 4.56
CA TRP A 122 -11.99 11.35 3.22
C TRP A 122 -13.00 10.21 3.07
N ASP A 123 -13.85 10.29 2.05
CA ASP A 123 -14.68 9.17 1.63
C ASP A 123 -13.85 8.24 0.72
N PRO A 124 -13.65 6.96 1.09
CA PRO A 124 -12.92 6.02 0.25
C PRO A 124 -13.49 5.89 -1.17
N ALA A 125 -14.79 5.96 -1.33
CA ALA A 125 -15.45 5.83 -2.63
C ALA A 125 -15.06 6.98 -3.60
N GLU A 126 -14.78 8.17 -3.07
CA GLU A 126 -14.33 9.33 -3.86
C GLU A 126 -12.81 9.32 -4.13
N HIS A 127 -12.08 8.46 -3.44
CA HIS A 127 -10.61 8.40 -3.46
C HIS A 127 -10.09 6.99 -3.77
N GLY A 128 -10.61 6.39 -4.83
CA GLY A 128 -10.13 5.12 -5.38
C GLY A 128 -10.13 3.98 -4.36
N ASN A 129 -11.12 3.95 -3.47
CA ASN A 129 -11.26 2.94 -2.42
C ASN A 129 -10.07 2.87 -1.44
N PHE A 130 -9.37 3.99 -1.25
CA PHE A 130 -8.34 4.11 -0.23
C PHE A 130 -8.99 4.46 1.11
N HIS A 131 -9.00 3.48 2.03
CA HIS A 131 -9.63 3.61 3.33
C HIS A 131 -8.83 4.52 4.27
N LEU A 132 -9.44 4.87 5.40
CA LEU A 132 -8.85 5.81 6.35
C LEU A 132 -7.65 5.21 7.08
N TYR A 133 -6.71 6.05 7.44
CA TYR A 133 -5.61 5.65 8.30
C TYR A 133 -6.08 5.15 9.66
N THR A 134 -5.38 4.14 10.18
CA THR A 134 -5.48 3.77 11.57
C THR A 134 -4.13 3.96 12.26
N LEU A 135 -4.17 4.60 13.44
CA LEU A 135 -3.00 4.75 14.31
C LEU A 135 -2.94 3.65 15.38
N VAL A 136 -4.01 2.87 15.50
CA VAL A 136 -4.04 1.67 16.36
C VAL A 136 -3.42 0.53 15.57
N ILE A 137 -2.16 0.25 15.88
CA ILE A 137 -1.32 -0.68 15.11
C ILE A 137 -1.98 -2.04 14.97
N GLY A 138 -2.17 -2.50 13.73
CA GLY A 138 -2.72 -3.82 13.39
C GLY A 138 -4.24 -3.87 13.23
N SER A 139 -5.01 -2.92 13.77
CA SER A 139 -6.48 -2.99 13.76
C SER A 139 -7.08 -2.94 12.36
N GLN A 140 -6.42 -2.33 11.40
CA GLN A 140 -6.87 -2.29 10.00
C GLN A 140 -6.96 -3.67 9.36
N THR A 141 -6.21 -4.65 9.85
CA THR A 141 -6.21 -6.00 9.25
C THR A 141 -7.54 -6.71 9.44
N LEU A 142 -8.15 -6.63 10.64
CA LEU A 142 -9.49 -7.19 10.87
C LEU A 142 -10.56 -6.46 10.06
N HIS A 143 -10.46 -5.14 9.92
CA HIS A 143 -11.39 -4.37 9.07
C HIS A 143 -11.28 -4.79 7.60
N ALA A 144 -10.06 -4.95 7.11
CA ALA A 144 -9.77 -5.40 5.75
C ALA A 144 -10.33 -6.81 5.49
N THR A 145 -10.06 -7.74 6.41
CA THR A 145 -10.56 -9.11 6.31
C THR A 145 -12.09 -9.15 6.34
N GLY A 146 -12.73 -8.38 7.23
CA GLY A 146 -14.19 -8.27 7.27
C GLY A 146 -14.77 -7.72 5.97
N TYR A 147 -14.11 -6.71 5.38
CA TYR A 147 -14.52 -6.16 4.09
C TYR A 147 -14.35 -7.19 2.96
N ALA A 148 -13.23 -7.90 2.92
CA ALA A 148 -12.96 -8.96 1.96
C ALA A 148 -13.96 -10.13 2.05
N MET A 149 -14.40 -10.47 3.28
CA MET A 149 -15.51 -11.43 3.48
C MET A 149 -16.79 -10.91 2.85
N GLY A 150 -17.09 -9.61 2.99
CA GLY A 150 -18.25 -8.96 2.34
C GLY A 150 -18.19 -9.06 0.82
N ILE A 151 -17.01 -8.81 0.21
CA ILE A 151 -16.79 -8.98 -1.24
C ILE A 151 -17.13 -10.42 -1.69
N THR A 152 -16.69 -11.43 -0.92
CA THR A 152 -16.98 -12.84 -1.21
C THR A 152 -18.50 -13.12 -1.11
N LEU A 153 -19.15 -12.64 -0.05
CA LEU A 153 -20.59 -12.85 0.17
C LEU A 153 -21.46 -12.18 -0.89
N ASP A 154 -21.02 -11.03 -1.41
CA ASP A 154 -21.69 -10.30 -2.48
C ASP A 154 -21.41 -10.89 -3.88
N GLY A 155 -20.56 -11.94 -3.98
CA GLY A 155 -20.19 -12.55 -5.26
C GLY A 155 -19.36 -11.64 -6.15
N ARG A 156 -18.58 -10.71 -5.57
CA ARG A 156 -17.72 -9.77 -6.29
C ARG A 156 -16.26 -10.25 -6.43
N ALA A 157 -15.99 -11.51 -6.04
CA ALA A 157 -14.71 -12.18 -6.23
C ALA A 157 -14.92 -13.50 -6.94
N ALA A 158 -13.90 -13.96 -7.68
CA ALA A 158 -13.90 -15.20 -8.44
C ALA A 158 -15.08 -15.31 -9.44
N THR A 159 -15.46 -14.18 -10.03
CA THR A 159 -16.57 -14.11 -11.00
C THR A 159 -16.22 -14.76 -12.35
N GLY A 160 -14.94 -15.04 -12.59
CA GLY A 160 -14.40 -15.48 -13.88
C GLY A 160 -14.07 -14.32 -14.82
N ASP A 161 -14.30 -13.09 -14.40
CA ASP A 161 -13.96 -11.86 -15.12
C ASP A 161 -13.02 -11.00 -14.25
N PRO A 162 -11.70 -11.01 -14.53
CA PRO A 162 -10.73 -10.30 -13.71
C PRO A 162 -10.96 -8.77 -13.62
N ASP A 163 -11.74 -8.19 -14.54
CA ASP A 163 -12.04 -6.76 -14.54
C ASP A 163 -13.25 -6.40 -13.65
N LYS A 164 -13.95 -7.43 -13.16
CA LYS A 164 -15.04 -7.29 -12.18
C LYS A 164 -14.66 -7.77 -10.78
N ASP A 165 -13.65 -8.66 -10.73
CA ASP A 165 -13.19 -9.18 -9.45
C ASP A 165 -12.56 -8.05 -8.61
N GLU A 166 -12.98 -7.98 -7.36
CA GLU A 166 -12.45 -7.06 -6.37
C GLU A 166 -11.54 -7.79 -5.38
N ALA A 167 -10.48 -7.13 -4.96
CA ALA A 167 -9.59 -7.59 -3.93
C ALA A 167 -9.35 -6.50 -2.87
N VAL A 168 -8.90 -6.94 -1.71
CA VAL A 168 -8.46 -6.06 -0.63
C VAL A 168 -6.95 -6.16 -0.49
N ILE A 169 -6.28 -5.02 -0.39
CA ILE A 169 -4.86 -4.95 -0.03
C ILE A 169 -4.76 -4.27 1.33
N VAL A 170 -4.25 -4.98 2.32
CA VAL A 170 -4.03 -4.44 3.66
C VAL A 170 -2.55 -4.30 3.94
N TYR A 171 -2.15 -3.09 4.36
CA TYR A 171 -0.76 -2.77 4.70
C TYR A 171 -0.54 -2.82 6.21
N PHE A 172 0.56 -3.41 6.64
CA PHE A 172 0.96 -3.43 8.04
C PHE A 172 2.47 -3.62 8.16
N GLY A 173 3.05 -3.19 9.27
CA GLY A 173 4.48 -3.36 9.52
C GLY A 173 4.79 -4.60 10.37
N ASP A 174 6.07 -4.94 10.46
CA ASP A 174 6.59 -6.05 11.26
C ASP A 174 6.17 -5.98 12.73
N GLY A 175 6.13 -4.77 13.32
CA GLY A 175 5.63 -4.58 14.67
C GLY A 175 4.16 -4.96 14.84
N ALA A 176 3.33 -4.71 13.80
CA ALA A 176 1.92 -5.08 13.80
C ALA A 176 1.73 -6.60 13.79
N SER A 177 2.64 -7.36 13.17
CA SER A 177 2.55 -8.83 13.10
C SER A 177 2.57 -9.51 14.48
N SER A 178 3.00 -8.79 15.52
CA SER A 178 2.96 -9.27 16.91
C SER A 178 1.61 -9.03 17.60
N GLN A 179 0.68 -8.34 16.95
CA GLN A 179 -0.66 -8.12 17.49
C GLN A 179 -1.57 -9.33 17.23
N GLY A 180 -2.41 -9.65 18.22
CA GLY A 180 -3.41 -10.71 18.10
C GLY A 180 -4.35 -10.51 16.92
N ASP A 181 -4.78 -9.26 16.69
CA ASP A 181 -5.66 -8.88 15.59
C ASP A 181 -5.13 -9.30 14.22
N VAL A 182 -3.82 -9.14 13.98
CA VAL A 182 -3.19 -9.57 12.73
C VAL A 182 -3.20 -11.09 12.58
N SER A 183 -2.90 -11.81 13.66
CA SER A 183 -2.94 -13.28 13.66
C SER A 183 -4.35 -13.78 13.38
N GLU A 184 -5.36 -13.19 14.01
CA GLU A 184 -6.77 -13.54 13.79
C GLU A 184 -7.23 -13.18 12.37
N ALA A 185 -6.83 -12.03 11.84
CA ALA A 185 -7.13 -11.64 10.46
C ALA A 185 -6.60 -12.68 9.46
N LEU A 186 -5.35 -13.13 9.63
CA LEU A 186 -4.76 -14.18 8.79
C LEU A 186 -5.52 -15.51 8.89
N VAL A 187 -5.95 -15.89 10.10
CA VAL A 187 -6.74 -17.13 10.32
C VAL A 187 -8.10 -17.00 9.64
N PHE A 188 -8.80 -15.88 9.81
CA PHE A 188 -10.09 -15.65 9.17
C PHE A 188 -9.95 -15.59 7.64
N ALA A 189 -8.96 -14.86 7.12
CA ALA A 189 -8.73 -14.78 5.70
C ALA A 189 -8.49 -16.16 5.06
N ALA A 190 -7.67 -16.99 5.69
CA ALA A 190 -7.42 -18.35 5.23
C ALA A 190 -8.66 -19.25 5.35
N SER A 191 -9.40 -19.16 6.46
CA SER A 191 -10.57 -20.00 6.72
C SER A 191 -11.74 -19.68 5.79
N PHE A 192 -11.94 -18.43 5.46
CA PHE A 192 -13.02 -17.94 4.59
C PHE A 192 -12.58 -17.72 3.14
N GLN A 193 -11.29 -17.96 2.83
CA GLN A 193 -10.70 -17.77 1.50
C GLN A 193 -11.03 -16.39 0.91
N THR A 194 -10.79 -15.35 1.70
CA THR A 194 -11.08 -13.97 1.31
C THR A 194 -10.16 -13.49 0.19
N PRO A 195 -10.64 -12.64 -0.74
CA PRO A 195 -9.82 -12.03 -1.78
C PRO A 195 -8.94 -10.92 -1.20
N GLU A 196 -7.93 -11.30 -0.42
CA GLU A 196 -7.13 -10.36 0.37
C GLU A 196 -5.64 -10.58 0.22
N VAL A 197 -4.89 -9.50 0.07
CA VAL A 197 -3.43 -9.46 0.03
C VAL A 197 -2.91 -8.76 1.28
N PHE A 198 -2.17 -9.48 2.09
CA PHE A 198 -1.45 -8.95 3.25
C PHE A 198 -0.08 -8.44 2.81
N PHE A 199 0.10 -7.12 2.80
CA PHE A 199 1.32 -6.47 2.36
C PHE A 199 2.14 -6.01 3.58
N LEU A 200 3.26 -6.71 3.84
CA LEU A 200 4.18 -6.46 4.96
C LEU A 200 5.35 -5.59 4.51
#